data_1705675f62e0fb0a90966f46a45b831a
#
_entry.id   1705675f62e0fb0a90966f46a45b831a
#
_cell.length_a   1.000
_cell.length_b   1.000
_cell.length_c   1.000
_cell.angle_alpha   90.00
_cell.angle_beta   90.00
_cell.angle_gamma   90.00
#
_symmetry.space_group_name_H-M   'P 1'
#
loop_
_entity.id
_entity.type
_entity.pdbx_description
1 polymer ?
#
loop_
_entity_poly.entity_id
_entity_poly.type
_entity_poly.pdbx_seq_one_letter_code
_entity_poly.pdbx_strand_id
1 'polypeptide(L)'
;MSFISHRRAWLVPLLIVAGAATTALAADVYDVEPNHTYPSVEVSHMGISKFRGKFKKTKGTITLDRAAKTGSVDITIDTSSVDFGHDKLDEELRGADWFNVAKFPTATYKGTIKFEGDEPDEIDGQLTLLGVTKPVKLDIEEFKCIQHPFYKKEVCGADAEGEFDRSDFGMKKGVEFGGGKVELEIQVEGLKKS
;
A
#
# COMPACT_ATOMS: atom_id res chain seq x y z
N MET A 1 -62.47 -40.65 -52.06
CA MET A 1 -61.65 -40.98 -50.84
C MET A 1 -60.57 -39.90 -50.68
N SER A 2 -60.86 -38.98 -49.78
CA SER A 2 -59.97 -37.82 -49.57
C SER A 2 -59.28 -37.96 -48.22
N PHE A 3 -57.91 -38.06 -48.23
CA PHE A 3 -57.08 -38.16 -46.98
C PHE A 3 -56.68 -36.76 -46.54
N ILE A 4 -57.24 -36.31 -45.41
CA ILE A 4 -56.85 -35.07 -44.76
C ILE A 4 -55.65 -35.38 -43.80
N SER A 5 -54.46 -34.86 -44.15
CA SER A 5 -53.28 -34.97 -43.35
C SER A 5 -53.19 -33.83 -42.30
N HIS A 6 -53.36 -34.17 -41.02
CA HIS A 6 -53.20 -33.22 -39.90
C HIS A 6 -51.74 -33.07 -39.55
N ARG A 7 -51.10 -31.94 -39.92
CA ARG A 7 -49.77 -31.57 -39.42
C ARG A 7 -49.92 -30.96 -38.03
N ARG A 8 -49.42 -31.65 -37.01
CA ARG A 8 -49.30 -31.15 -35.67
C ARG A 8 -48.04 -30.20 -35.61
N ALA A 9 -48.27 -28.90 -35.41
CA ALA A 9 -47.23 -27.93 -35.14
C ALA A 9 -46.82 -28.07 -33.68
N TRP A 10 -45.55 -28.40 -33.45
CA TRP A 10 -44.94 -28.40 -32.12
C TRP A 10 -44.42 -26.98 -31.81
N LEU A 11 -45.07 -26.31 -30.85
CA LEU A 11 -44.61 -25.04 -30.28
C LEU A 11 -43.51 -25.36 -29.28
N VAL A 12 -42.25 -25.03 -29.59
CA VAL A 12 -41.13 -25.07 -28.66
C VAL A 12 -41.14 -23.76 -27.88
N PRO A 13 -41.27 -23.79 -26.54
CA PRO A 13 -41.21 -22.58 -25.77
C PRO A 13 -39.75 -22.08 -25.74
N LEU A 14 -39.51 -20.87 -26.20
CA LEU A 14 -38.24 -20.16 -26.11
C LEU A 14 -38.06 -19.67 -24.66
N LEU A 15 -37.23 -20.37 -23.88
CA LEU A 15 -36.83 -19.91 -22.55
C LEU A 15 -35.87 -18.73 -22.72
N ILE A 16 -36.34 -17.51 -22.43
CA ILE A 16 -35.49 -16.32 -22.31
C ILE A 16 -34.83 -16.38 -20.92
N VAL A 17 -33.58 -16.78 -20.88
CA VAL A 17 -32.74 -16.63 -19.68
C VAL A 17 -32.34 -15.16 -19.58
N ALA A 18 -33.04 -14.40 -18.73
CA ALA A 18 -32.63 -13.06 -18.36
C ALA A 18 -31.37 -13.14 -17.52
N GLY A 19 -30.20 -12.93 -18.13
CA GLY A 19 -28.95 -12.78 -17.44
C GLY A 19 -29.00 -11.50 -16.58
N ALA A 20 -29.02 -11.64 -15.26
CA ALA A 20 -28.83 -10.52 -14.36
C ALA A 20 -27.38 -10.01 -14.57
N ALA A 21 -27.21 -8.85 -15.20
CA ALA A 21 -25.94 -8.15 -15.23
C ALA A 21 -25.64 -7.66 -13.80
N THR A 22 -24.75 -8.36 -13.11
CA THR A 22 -24.17 -7.85 -11.86
C THR A 22 -23.31 -6.64 -12.24
N THR A 23 -23.74 -5.44 -11.88
CA THR A 23 -22.90 -4.25 -11.94
C THR A 23 -21.77 -4.46 -10.93
N ALA A 24 -20.57 -4.78 -11.41
CA ALA A 24 -19.39 -4.73 -10.57
C ALA A 24 -19.26 -3.28 -10.07
N LEU A 25 -19.32 -3.08 -8.76
CA LEU A 25 -18.95 -1.81 -8.15
C LEU A 25 -17.49 -1.53 -8.49
N ALA A 26 -17.21 -0.35 -9.00
CA ALA A 26 -15.82 0.04 -9.26
C ALA A 26 -15.04 0.12 -7.94
N ALA A 27 -13.76 -0.28 -7.97
CA ALA A 27 -12.89 -0.16 -6.83
C ALA A 27 -12.80 1.29 -6.34
N ASP A 28 -12.81 1.48 -5.03
CA ASP A 28 -12.63 2.78 -4.40
C ASP A 28 -11.16 3.21 -4.46
N VAL A 29 -10.91 4.46 -4.82
CA VAL A 29 -9.57 5.03 -4.87
C VAL A 29 -9.42 6.11 -3.80
N TYR A 30 -8.34 6.03 -3.05
CA TYR A 30 -8.00 6.96 -1.97
C TYR A 30 -6.69 7.67 -2.30
N ASP A 31 -6.65 8.99 -2.14
CA ASP A 31 -5.39 9.73 -2.10
C ASP A 31 -4.81 9.68 -0.69
N VAL A 32 -3.53 9.39 -0.57
CA VAL A 32 -2.83 9.44 0.71
C VAL A 32 -2.94 10.83 1.32
N GLU A 33 -3.37 10.91 2.58
CA GLU A 33 -3.47 12.16 3.34
C GLU A 33 -2.10 12.45 4.00
N PRO A 34 -1.35 13.46 3.55
CA PRO A 34 0.05 13.61 3.90
C PRO A 34 0.31 14.08 5.34
N ASN A 35 -0.69 14.66 6.03
CA ASN A 35 -0.52 15.16 7.39
C ASN A 35 -0.66 14.04 8.45
N HIS A 36 -1.25 12.89 8.06
CA HIS A 36 -1.45 11.75 8.94
C HIS A 36 -0.81 10.46 8.39
N THR A 37 0.09 10.58 7.41
CA THR A 37 0.78 9.43 6.81
C THR A 37 2.29 9.57 6.99
N TYR A 38 2.85 8.69 7.82
CA TYR A 38 4.26 8.71 8.17
C TYR A 38 4.84 7.30 8.12
N PRO A 39 5.61 6.95 7.06
CA PRO A 39 6.49 5.79 7.12
C PRO A 39 7.55 6.03 8.20
N SER A 40 7.45 5.27 9.28
CA SER A 40 8.38 5.32 10.42
C SER A 40 9.30 4.11 10.39
N VAL A 41 10.50 4.27 10.93
CA VAL A 41 11.52 3.23 10.95
C VAL A 41 12.20 3.14 12.31
N GLU A 42 12.52 1.91 12.70
CA GLU A 42 13.42 1.63 13.82
C GLU A 42 14.67 0.91 13.32
N VAL A 43 15.84 1.33 13.81
CA VAL A 43 17.14 0.72 13.48
C VAL A 43 17.95 0.55 14.74
N SER A 44 18.51 -0.64 14.95
CA SER A 44 19.39 -0.91 16.09
C SER A 44 20.63 0.00 16.05
N HIS A 45 20.92 0.64 17.17
CA HIS A 45 22.15 1.36 17.39
C HIS A 45 23.10 0.53 18.28
N MET A 46 23.98 -0.22 17.63
CA MET A 46 25.01 -1.05 18.31
C MET A 46 24.44 -2.07 19.31
N GLY A 47 23.17 -2.44 19.18
CA GLY A 47 22.48 -3.35 20.11
C GLY A 47 22.14 -2.78 21.48
N ILE A 48 22.45 -1.51 21.75
CA ILE A 48 22.21 -0.86 23.06
C ILE A 48 20.98 0.02 23.10
N SER A 49 20.50 0.48 21.94
CA SER A 49 19.29 1.28 21.80
C SER A 49 18.75 1.18 20.37
N LYS A 50 17.61 1.82 20.09
CA LYS A 50 17.06 1.96 18.74
C LYS A 50 17.03 3.43 18.34
N PHE A 51 17.49 3.74 17.15
CA PHE A 51 17.14 4.97 16.46
C PHE A 51 15.72 4.85 15.90
N ARG A 52 14.92 5.88 16.10
CA ARG A 52 13.57 5.99 15.56
C ARG A 52 13.47 7.26 14.73
N GLY A 53 12.96 7.11 13.54
CA GLY A 53 12.76 8.23 12.64
C GLY A 53 11.60 7.98 11.69
N LYS A 54 11.24 9.01 10.93
CA LYS A 54 10.15 8.93 9.95
C LYS A 54 10.43 9.78 8.73
N PHE A 55 9.64 9.55 7.68
CA PHE A 55 9.60 10.43 6.53
C PHE A 55 8.35 11.31 6.61
N LYS A 56 8.54 12.64 6.56
CA LYS A 56 7.47 13.63 6.75
C LYS A 56 6.70 13.97 5.48
N LYS A 57 7.16 13.48 4.31
CA LYS A 57 6.53 13.77 3.02
C LYS A 57 6.29 12.49 2.24
N THR A 58 5.04 12.08 2.23
CA THR A 58 4.56 10.89 1.53
C THR A 58 3.36 11.28 0.67
N LYS A 59 3.24 10.67 -0.49
CA LYS A 59 2.10 10.80 -1.38
C LYS A 59 1.85 9.52 -2.12
N GLY A 60 0.64 9.34 -2.63
CA GLY A 60 0.31 8.17 -3.44
C GLY A 60 -1.18 7.91 -3.47
N THR A 61 -1.51 6.72 -3.95
CA THR A 61 -2.89 6.25 -4.03
C THR A 61 -3.01 4.84 -3.50
N ILE A 62 -4.16 4.58 -2.87
CA ILE A 62 -4.56 3.25 -2.43
C ILE A 62 -5.86 2.93 -3.15
N THR A 63 -5.97 1.76 -3.73
CA THR A 63 -7.18 1.27 -4.37
C THR A 63 -7.71 0.09 -3.58
N LEU A 64 -9.01 0.09 -3.25
CA LEU A 64 -9.68 -1.00 -2.53
C LEU A 64 -10.94 -1.41 -3.26
N ASP A 65 -11.04 -2.68 -3.63
CA ASP A 65 -12.27 -3.35 -4.01
C ASP A 65 -12.66 -4.32 -2.89
N ARG A 66 -13.46 -3.84 -1.95
CA ARG A 66 -13.89 -4.63 -0.78
C ARG A 66 -14.82 -5.78 -1.19
N ALA A 67 -15.56 -5.62 -2.30
CA ALA A 67 -16.45 -6.67 -2.80
C ALA A 67 -15.66 -7.81 -3.45
N ALA A 68 -14.62 -7.47 -4.21
CA ALA A 68 -13.71 -8.44 -4.82
C ALA A 68 -12.59 -8.89 -3.87
N LYS A 69 -12.46 -8.28 -2.67
CA LYS A 69 -11.38 -8.54 -1.69
C LYS A 69 -9.99 -8.39 -2.31
N THR A 70 -9.79 -7.30 -3.01
CA THR A 70 -8.52 -6.96 -3.67
C THR A 70 -8.20 -5.49 -3.47
N GLY A 71 -6.93 -5.15 -3.56
CA GLY A 71 -6.49 -3.77 -3.51
C GLY A 71 -5.05 -3.61 -3.97
N SER A 72 -4.63 -2.36 -4.06
CA SER A 72 -3.25 -2.03 -4.42
C SER A 72 -2.81 -0.72 -3.78
N VAL A 73 -1.49 -0.57 -3.63
CA VAL A 73 -0.85 0.66 -3.16
C VAL A 73 0.19 1.13 -4.19
N ASP A 74 0.27 2.43 -4.40
CA ASP A 74 1.32 3.11 -5.18
C ASP A 74 1.75 4.35 -4.41
N ILE A 75 2.85 4.21 -3.64
CA ILE A 75 3.33 5.20 -2.68
C ILE A 75 4.69 5.76 -3.11
N THR A 76 4.84 7.06 -2.99
CA THR A 76 6.12 7.77 -3.19
C THR A 76 6.48 8.54 -1.93
N ILE A 77 7.69 8.35 -1.46
CA ILE A 77 8.27 8.95 -0.26
C ILE A 77 9.39 9.89 -0.69
N ASP A 78 9.35 11.14 -0.26
CA ASP A 78 10.46 12.09 -0.41
C ASP A 78 11.58 11.72 0.57
N THR A 79 12.70 11.20 0.07
CA THR A 79 13.83 10.77 0.92
C THR A 79 14.50 11.93 1.65
N SER A 80 14.39 13.16 1.14
CA SER A 80 14.91 14.35 1.82
C SER A 80 14.12 14.73 3.08
N SER A 81 12.90 14.16 3.24
CA SER A 81 12.02 14.43 4.38
C SER A 81 12.31 13.57 5.61
N VAL A 82 13.41 12.82 5.59
CA VAL A 82 13.88 12.01 6.73
C VAL A 82 14.09 12.90 7.96
N ASP A 83 13.59 12.41 9.11
CA ASP A 83 13.59 13.12 10.38
C ASP A 83 13.69 12.13 11.55
N PHE A 84 14.85 12.14 12.21
CA PHE A 84 15.12 11.38 13.43
C PHE A 84 15.12 12.26 14.69
N GLY A 85 14.69 13.53 14.55
CA GLY A 85 14.69 14.50 15.64
C GLY A 85 16.09 14.98 16.02
N HIS A 86 17.07 14.84 15.12
CA HIS A 86 18.45 15.24 15.35
C HIS A 86 19.06 15.81 14.06
N ASP A 87 19.14 17.13 13.95
CA ASP A 87 19.50 17.85 12.71
C ASP A 87 20.77 17.34 12.02
N LYS A 88 21.85 17.06 12.80
CA LYS A 88 23.10 16.56 12.23
C LYS A 88 22.98 15.14 11.68
N LEU A 89 22.20 14.28 12.34
CA LEU A 89 21.93 12.93 11.86
C LEU A 89 21.06 13.00 10.58
N ASP A 90 20.05 13.85 10.58
CA ASP A 90 19.19 14.03 9.42
C ASP A 90 19.94 14.58 8.20
N GLU A 91 20.92 15.49 8.44
CA GLU A 91 21.83 15.97 7.40
C GLU A 91 22.74 14.84 6.88
N GLU A 92 23.32 14.03 7.77
CA GLU A 92 24.15 12.88 7.40
C GLU A 92 23.34 11.85 6.61
N LEU A 93 22.12 11.52 7.03
CA LEU A 93 21.24 10.56 6.37
C LEU A 93 20.86 11.00 4.93
N ARG A 94 20.78 12.29 4.65
CA ARG A 94 20.60 12.80 3.29
C ARG A 94 21.84 12.62 2.39
N GLY A 95 22.99 12.37 2.97
CA GLY A 95 24.27 12.25 2.29
C GLY A 95 24.42 11.02 1.41
N ALA A 96 25.55 11.00 0.67
CA ALA A 96 25.83 9.98 -0.36
C ALA A 96 25.98 8.55 0.19
N ASP A 97 26.42 8.39 1.44
CA ASP A 97 26.61 7.08 2.08
C ASP A 97 25.31 6.48 2.63
N TRP A 98 24.22 7.26 2.59
CA TRP A 98 22.91 6.90 3.14
C TRP A 98 21.84 7.00 2.05
N PHE A 99 20.85 7.89 2.16
CA PHE A 99 19.78 8.02 1.19
C PHE A 99 20.22 8.65 -0.15
N ASN A 100 21.38 9.33 -0.17
CA ASN A 100 21.92 9.99 -1.36
C ASN A 100 20.83 10.77 -2.11
N VAL A 101 20.16 11.67 -1.41
CA VAL A 101 18.95 12.35 -1.89
C VAL A 101 19.16 13.16 -3.16
N ALA A 102 20.41 13.59 -3.41
CA ALA A 102 20.75 14.29 -4.65
C ALA A 102 20.61 13.40 -5.89
N LYS A 103 20.85 12.10 -5.75
CA LYS A 103 20.74 11.11 -6.83
C LYS A 103 19.40 10.35 -6.78
N PHE A 104 18.90 10.09 -5.59
CA PHE A 104 17.70 9.30 -5.34
C PHE A 104 16.72 10.09 -4.46
N PRO A 105 16.05 11.12 -5.00
CA PRO A 105 15.19 12.02 -4.22
C PRO A 105 13.94 11.34 -3.68
N THR A 106 13.60 10.16 -4.21
CA THR A 106 12.41 9.41 -3.79
C THR A 106 12.70 7.94 -3.58
N ALA A 107 11.98 7.34 -2.62
CA ALA A 107 11.73 5.92 -2.56
C ALA A 107 10.27 5.65 -3.00
N THR A 108 9.98 4.45 -3.51
CA THR A 108 8.63 4.06 -3.89
C THR A 108 8.28 2.69 -3.34
N TYR A 109 7.02 2.52 -2.96
CA TYR A 109 6.47 1.23 -2.56
C TYR A 109 5.20 0.94 -3.34
N LYS A 110 5.18 -0.20 -4.03
CA LYS A 110 4.03 -0.64 -4.83
C LYS A 110 3.69 -2.07 -4.46
N GLY A 111 2.42 -2.34 -4.25
CA GLY A 111 2.02 -3.68 -3.81
C GLY A 111 0.55 -3.99 -4.04
N THR A 112 0.24 -5.26 -3.86
CA THR A 112 -1.11 -5.80 -3.89
C THR A 112 -1.56 -6.07 -2.47
N ILE A 113 -2.74 -5.56 -2.10
CA ILE A 113 -3.37 -5.79 -0.80
C ILE A 113 -4.08 -7.14 -0.84
N LYS A 114 -3.79 -7.98 0.14
CA LYS A 114 -4.49 -9.24 0.41
C LYS A 114 -5.50 -9.01 1.53
N PHE A 115 -6.53 -9.84 1.53
CA PHE A 115 -7.60 -9.78 2.52
C PHE A 115 -7.65 -11.08 3.30
N GLU A 116 -7.83 -10.99 4.60
CA GLU A 116 -8.30 -12.08 5.45
C GLU A 116 -9.76 -11.79 5.84
N GLY A 117 -10.67 -12.72 5.52
CA GLY A 117 -12.10 -12.45 5.71
C GLY A 117 -12.57 -11.28 4.86
N ASP A 118 -13.03 -10.20 5.49
CA ASP A 118 -13.54 -9.00 4.83
C ASP A 118 -12.64 -7.77 4.99
N GLU A 119 -11.48 -7.92 5.63
CA GLU A 119 -10.57 -6.82 5.92
C GLU A 119 -9.21 -7.00 5.21
N PRO A 120 -8.55 -5.89 4.82
CA PRO A 120 -7.15 -5.90 4.40
C PRO A 120 -6.26 -6.45 5.51
N ASP A 121 -5.32 -7.34 5.16
CA ASP A 121 -4.48 -8.08 6.11
C ASP A 121 -2.98 -7.93 5.80
N GLU A 122 -2.62 -7.99 4.53
CA GLU A 122 -1.23 -8.03 4.10
C GLU A 122 -1.02 -7.23 2.81
N ILE A 123 0.18 -6.70 2.62
CA ILE A 123 0.59 -6.11 1.34
C ILE A 123 1.81 -6.85 0.81
N ASP A 124 1.64 -7.60 -0.29
CA ASP A 124 2.76 -8.09 -1.09
C ASP A 124 3.32 -6.94 -1.93
N GLY A 125 4.41 -6.34 -1.47
CA GLY A 125 4.93 -5.12 -2.06
C GLY A 125 6.38 -5.20 -2.54
N GLN A 126 6.74 -4.21 -3.35
CA GLN A 126 8.07 -3.97 -3.86
C GLN A 126 8.53 -2.58 -3.41
N LEU A 127 9.57 -2.54 -2.58
CA LEU A 127 10.25 -1.29 -2.21
C LEU A 127 11.34 -0.99 -3.24
N THR A 128 11.35 0.22 -3.78
CA THR A 128 12.48 0.75 -4.54
C THR A 128 13.17 1.81 -3.69
N LEU A 129 14.41 1.54 -3.29
CA LEU A 129 15.24 2.42 -2.49
C LEU A 129 16.64 2.46 -3.11
N LEU A 130 17.24 3.65 -3.23
CA LEU A 130 18.56 3.86 -3.88
C LEU A 130 18.65 3.27 -5.30
N GLY A 131 17.53 3.21 -6.02
CA GLY A 131 17.43 2.65 -7.36
C GLY A 131 17.41 1.11 -7.42
N VAL A 132 17.40 0.43 -6.26
CA VAL A 132 17.27 -1.03 -6.14
C VAL A 132 15.85 -1.38 -5.74
N THR A 133 15.23 -2.35 -6.41
CA THR A 133 13.89 -2.84 -6.08
C THR A 133 13.97 -4.23 -5.46
N LYS A 134 13.33 -4.41 -4.32
CA LYS A 134 13.25 -5.69 -3.60
C LYS A 134 11.85 -5.90 -3.04
N PRO A 135 11.42 -7.17 -2.88
CA PRO A 135 10.18 -7.47 -2.19
C PRO A 135 10.31 -7.07 -0.71
N VAL A 136 9.30 -6.37 -0.22
CA VAL A 136 9.10 -6.06 1.19
C VAL A 136 7.63 -6.25 1.49
N LYS A 137 7.32 -7.22 2.33
CA LYS A 137 5.98 -7.50 2.80
C LYS A 137 5.64 -6.52 3.92
N LEU A 138 4.37 -6.10 3.99
CA LEU A 138 3.81 -5.40 5.15
C LEU A 138 2.61 -6.19 5.66
N ASP A 139 2.55 -6.39 6.96
CA ASP A 139 1.40 -6.92 7.69
C ASP A 139 0.56 -5.74 8.17
N ILE A 140 -0.77 -5.78 7.97
CA ILE A 140 -1.70 -4.72 8.37
C ILE A 140 -2.28 -5.10 9.72
N GLU A 141 -1.88 -4.37 10.78
CA GLU A 141 -2.27 -4.63 12.15
C GLU A 141 -3.65 -4.06 12.49
N GLU A 142 -3.95 -2.88 11.99
CA GLU A 142 -5.24 -2.23 12.16
C GLU A 142 -5.72 -1.62 10.83
N PHE A 143 -7.04 -1.74 10.56
CA PHE A 143 -7.68 -1.09 9.43
C PHE A 143 -9.06 -0.58 9.82
N LYS A 144 -9.37 0.68 9.46
CA LYS A 144 -10.68 1.26 9.71
C LYS A 144 -11.03 2.36 8.73
N CYS A 145 -12.31 2.39 8.32
CA CYS A 145 -12.87 3.49 7.52
C CYS A 145 -13.98 4.21 8.28
N ILE A 146 -14.03 5.53 8.17
CA ILE A 146 -15.06 6.38 8.76
C ILE A 146 -15.53 7.46 7.78
N GLN A 147 -16.74 7.98 7.98
CA GLN A 147 -17.15 9.26 7.38
C GLN A 147 -16.51 10.39 8.20
N HIS A 148 -15.45 10.99 7.66
CA HIS A 148 -14.66 11.97 8.40
C HIS A 148 -15.42 13.26 8.62
N PRO A 149 -15.56 13.76 9.87
CA PRO A 149 -16.43 14.88 10.20
C PRO A 149 -16.03 16.20 9.55
N PHE A 150 -14.74 16.42 9.30
CA PHE A 150 -14.23 17.64 8.69
C PHE A 150 -14.12 17.53 7.16
N TYR A 151 -13.57 16.46 6.62
CA TYR A 151 -13.42 16.26 5.18
C TYR A 151 -14.74 15.96 4.46
N LYS A 152 -15.79 15.53 5.20
CA LYS A 152 -17.10 15.13 4.65
C LYS A 152 -17.01 14.03 3.58
N LYS A 153 -15.97 13.20 3.69
CA LYS A 153 -15.66 12.07 2.81
C LYS A 153 -15.34 10.84 3.65
N GLU A 154 -15.38 9.68 3.04
CA GLU A 154 -14.81 8.49 3.65
C GLU A 154 -13.29 8.64 3.75
N VAL A 155 -12.74 8.35 4.92
CA VAL A 155 -11.31 8.24 5.18
C VAL A 155 -11.07 6.85 5.74
N CYS A 156 -10.10 6.15 5.16
CA CYS A 156 -9.63 4.88 5.68
C CYS A 156 -8.22 5.06 6.24
N GLY A 157 -7.98 4.52 7.43
CA GLY A 157 -6.69 4.47 8.08
C GLY A 157 -6.23 3.04 8.27
N ALA A 158 -4.92 2.84 8.30
CA ALA A 158 -4.28 1.58 8.63
C ALA A 158 -2.95 1.82 9.36
N ASP A 159 -2.63 0.91 10.28
CA ASP A 159 -1.29 0.72 10.80
C ASP A 159 -0.72 -0.56 10.20
N ALA A 160 0.52 -0.53 9.73
CA ALA A 160 1.17 -1.67 9.10
C ALA A 160 2.64 -1.79 9.52
N GLU A 161 3.09 -3.02 9.67
CA GLU A 161 4.45 -3.36 10.08
C GLU A 161 5.17 -4.18 9.02
N GLY A 162 6.49 -4.15 9.07
CA GLY A 162 7.33 -4.97 8.20
C GLY A 162 8.81 -4.79 8.49
N GLU A 163 9.65 -5.44 7.72
CA GLU A 163 11.09 -5.34 7.89
C GLU A 163 11.86 -5.56 6.59
N PHE A 164 13.06 -5.02 6.52
CA PHE A 164 14.01 -5.32 5.45
C PHE A 164 15.46 -5.10 5.93
N ASP A 165 16.44 -5.65 5.21
CA ASP A 165 17.85 -5.32 5.41
C ASP A 165 18.26 -4.20 4.43
N ARG A 166 18.70 -3.07 4.99
CA ARG A 166 19.09 -1.90 4.19
C ARG A 166 20.32 -2.13 3.32
N SER A 167 21.14 -3.14 3.67
CA SER A 167 22.31 -3.51 2.85
C SER A 167 21.92 -4.09 1.50
N ASP A 168 20.71 -4.72 1.39
CA ASP A 168 20.16 -5.24 0.14
C ASP A 168 19.88 -4.15 -0.89
N PHE A 169 19.70 -2.93 -0.42
CA PHE A 169 19.51 -1.73 -1.25
C PHE A 169 20.81 -0.93 -1.46
N GLY A 170 21.95 -1.44 -0.93
CA GLY A 170 23.25 -0.79 -1.08
C GLY A 170 23.62 0.18 0.04
N MET A 171 22.78 0.38 1.05
CA MET A 171 23.05 1.22 2.22
C MET A 171 23.85 0.42 3.27
N LYS A 172 25.19 0.39 3.12
CA LYS A 172 26.06 -0.52 3.87
C LYS A 172 26.78 0.12 5.06
N LYS A 173 26.84 1.44 5.15
CA LYS A 173 27.56 2.15 6.22
C LYS A 173 26.99 1.77 7.60
N GLY A 174 27.84 1.29 8.50
CA GLY A 174 27.47 0.95 9.89
C GLY A 174 26.67 -0.36 10.06
N VAL A 175 26.51 -1.18 9.03
CA VAL A 175 25.81 -2.49 9.11
C VAL A 175 26.56 -3.44 10.03
N GLU A 176 27.90 -3.38 10.03
CA GLU A 176 28.79 -4.18 10.87
C GLU A 176 28.58 -3.97 12.39
N PHE A 177 27.92 -2.89 12.78
CA PHE A 177 27.56 -2.59 14.16
C PHE A 177 26.12 -3.02 14.52
N GLY A 178 25.47 -3.88 13.71
CA GLY A 178 24.14 -4.43 13.98
C GLY A 178 22.98 -3.58 13.48
N GLY A 179 23.25 -2.51 12.70
CA GLY A 179 22.21 -1.62 12.15
C GLY A 179 21.75 -1.98 10.73
N GLY A 180 21.84 -3.25 10.31
CA GLY A 180 21.42 -3.69 8.97
C GLY A 180 19.89 -3.80 8.83
N LYS A 181 19.25 -4.43 9.80
CA LYS A 181 17.80 -4.60 9.83
C LYS A 181 17.09 -3.29 10.11
N VAL A 182 16.11 -2.97 9.32
CA VAL A 182 15.18 -1.86 9.49
C VAL A 182 13.79 -2.44 9.77
N GLU A 183 13.21 -2.08 10.90
CA GLU A 183 11.83 -2.37 11.25
C GLU A 183 10.97 -1.18 10.77
N LEU A 184 9.84 -1.49 10.14
CA LEU A 184 8.88 -0.50 9.61
C LEU A 184 7.68 -0.44 10.54
N GLU A 185 7.27 0.78 10.91
CA GLU A 185 6.02 1.08 11.61
C GLU A 185 5.31 2.18 10.81
N ILE A 186 4.28 1.82 10.08
CA ILE A 186 3.67 2.71 9.09
C ILE A 186 2.26 3.07 9.51
N GLN A 187 2.05 4.34 9.74
CA GLN A 187 0.74 4.95 9.90
C GLN A 187 0.33 5.56 8.55
N VAL A 188 -0.87 5.23 8.07
CA VAL A 188 -1.39 5.77 6.80
C VAL A 188 -2.86 6.13 6.90
N GLU A 189 -3.25 7.28 6.36
CA GLU A 189 -4.63 7.64 6.08
C GLU A 189 -4.83 7.94 4.60
N GLY A 190 -5.98 7.54 4.07
CA GLY A 190 -6.39 7.78 2.69
C GLY A 190 -7.75 8.44 2.61
N LEU A 191 -7.84 9.53 1.83
CA LEU A 191 -9.07 10.25 1.51
C LEU A 191 -9.70 9.69 0.24
N LYS A 192 -10.94 9.21 0.31
CA LYS A 192 -11.66 8.69 -0.86
C LYS A 192 -11.80 9.76 -1.94
N LYS A 193 -11.41 9.40 -3.17
CA LYS A 193 -11.67 10.24 -4.35
C LYS A 193 -13.17 10.32 -4.63
N SER A 194 -13.57 11.46 -5.16
CA SER A 194 -14.97 11.73 -5.57
C SER A 194 -15.30 11.01 -6.85
#